data_71cf6143d783d737537b6c3c9093104c
#
_entry.id   71cf6143d783d737537b6c3c9093104c
#
_cell.length_a   1.000
_cell.length_b   1.000
_cell.length_c   1.000
_cell.angle_alpha   90.00
_cell.angle_beta   90.00
_cell.angle_gamma   90.00
#
_symmetry.space_group_name_H-M   'P 1'
#
loop_
_entity.id
_entity.type
_entity.pdbx_description
1 polymer ?
#
loop_
_entity_poly.entity_id
_entity_poly.type
_entity_poly.pdbx_seq_one_letter_code
_entity_poly.pdbx_strand_id
1 'polypeptide(L)'
;RAADEDVAQAAAALRPVANWSASVQDRRGWSQNASTGNQRVFNNSPSANLAISAELTLFDGGQNKTALAAAKEAVLATRQSLISVEQQILFSAVDAYMKLRRELETVGLRENNLLVIQEELRAAQDRFDVGEITKTDVAMAEARLAASASALAAARGAYIQAQEAYQQAIGAPAGELEE
;
A
#
# COMPACT_ATOMS: atom_id res chain seq x y z
N ARG A 1 12.91 3.74 -11.97
CA ARG A 1 12.80 4.55 -13.21
C ARG A 1 12.74 6.04 -12.90
N ALA A 2 11.80 6.54 -12.05
CA ALA A 2 11.75 7.96 -11.71
C ALA A 2 13.08 8.47 -11.15
N ALA A 3 13.65 7.78 -10.18
CA ALA A 3 14.95 8.15 -9.60
C ALA A 3 16.13 8.12 -10.63
N ASP A 4 16.05 7.32 -11.69
CA ASP A 4 17.07 7.34 -12.75
C ASP A 4 16.95 8.62 -13.59
N GLU A 5 15.72 9.12 -13.81
CA GLU A 5 15.48 10.39 -14.52
C GLU A 5 15.94 11.62 -13.71
N ASP A 6 15.91 11.54 -12.38
CA ASP A 6 16.43 12.60 -11.50
C ASP A 6 17.94 12.83 -11.74
N VAL A 7 18.69 11.78 -12.06
CA VAL A 7 20.12 11.90 -12.46
C VAL A 7 20.24 12.64 -13.78
N ALA A 8 19.35 12.39 -14.74
CA ALA A 8 19.35 13.10 -16.02
C ALA A 8 19.01 14.58 -15.84
N GLN A 9 18.07 14.90 -14.94
CA GLN A 9 17.74 16.28 -14.58
C GLN A 9 18.92 16.99 -13.90
N ALA A 10 19.57 16.34 -12.93
CA ALA A 10 20.76 16.90 -12.29
C ALA A 10 21.92 17.11 -13.29
N ALA A 11 22.08 16.23 -14.28
CA ALA A 11 23.05 16.39 -15.35
C ALA A 11 22.68 17.54 -16.31
N ALA A 12 21.39 17.83 -16.48
CA ALA A 12 20.92 18.93 -17.33
C ALA A 12 21.34 20.30 -16.79
N ALA A 13 21.50 20.46 -15.46
CA ALA A 13 21.99 21.69 -14.84
C ALA A 13 23.43 22.07 -15.27
N LEU A 14 24.19 21.13 -15.84
CA LEU A 14 25.52 21.38 -16.41
C LEU A 14 25.48 21.80 -17.88
N ARG A 15 24.29 21.88 -18.48
CA ARG A 15 24.10 22.22 -19.91
C ARG A 15 23.52 23.62 -20.06
N PRO A 16 23.70 24.28 -21.24
CA PRO A 16 23.01 25.53 -21.50
C PRO A 16 21.50 25.34 -21.50
N VAL A 17 20.79 26.29 -20.87
CA VAL A 17 19.34 26.38 -20.89
C VAL A 17 18.93 27.49 -21.84
N ALA A 18 18.09 27.19 -22.83
CA ALA A 18 17.52 28.17 -23.74
C ALA A 18 16.03 28.36 -23.38
N ASN A 19 15.66 29.62 -23.15
CA ASN A 19 14.29 30.01 -22.89
C ASN A 19 13.82 30.96 -23.99
N TRP A 20 12.57 30.82 -24.40
CA TRP A 20 11.90 31.79 -25.23
C TRP A 20 10.66 32.30 -24.52
N SER A 21 10.36 33.59 -24.65
CA SER A 21 9.19 34.19 -24.11
C SER A 21 8.55 35.16 -25.13
N ALA A 22 7.24 35.11 -25.22
CA ALA A 22 6.47 36.02 -26.04
C ALA A 22 5.37 36.61 -25.14
N SER A 23 5.26 37.93 -25.11
CA SER A 23 4.21 38.63 -24.38
C SER A 23 3.61 39.74 -25.23
N VAL A 24 2.30 39.85 -25.22
CA VAL A 24 1.54 40.96 -25.81
C VAL A 24 0.77 41.61 -24.68
N GLN A 25 0.95 42.90 -24.52
CA GLN A 25 0.31 43.66 -23.49
C GLN A 25 -0.35 44.91 -24.12
N ASP A 26 -1.61 45.11 -23.86
CA ASP A 26 -2.34 46.32 -24.20
C ASP A 26 -2.73 47.03 -22.92
N ARG A 27 -2.07 48.14 -22.64
CA ARG A 27 -2.32 48.93 -21.44
C ARG A 27 -3.12 50.17 -21.83
N ARG A 28 -4.36 50.22 -21.37
CA ARG A 28 -5.28 51.35 -21.59
C ARG A 28 -5.56 52.03 -20.25
N GLY A 29 -5.46 53.33 -20.21
CA GLY A 29 -5.71 54.06 -18.96
C GLY A 29 -5.86 55.58 -19.19
N TRP A 30 -6.50 56.20 -18.27
CA TRP A 30 -6.57 57.68 -18.16
C TRP A 30 -5.51 58.12 -17.17
N SER A 31 -4.67 59.07 -17.58
CA SER A 31 -3.72 59.74 -16.68
C SER A 31 -4.08 61.21 -16.54
N GLN A 32 -3.97 61.73 -15.33
CA GLN A 32 -4.03 63.16 -15.03
C GLN A 32 -2.65 63.61 -14.56
N ASN A 33 -2.09 64.60 -15.20
CA ASN A 33 -0.81 65.16 -14.80
C ASN A 33 -0.97 66.61 -14.45
N ALA A 34 -0.48 67.04 -13.28
CA ALA A 34 -0.55 68.45 -12.82
C ALA A 34 0.17 69.43 -13.75
N SER A 35 1.20 68.96 -14.51
CA SER A 35 1.94 69.76 -15.47
C SER A 35 1.14 70.09 -16.74
N THR A 36 0.03 69.43 -17.02
CA THR A 36 -0.85 69.64 -18.18
C THR A 36 -2.21 70.25 -17.81
N GLY A 37 -2.29 70.98 -16.71
CA GLY A 37 -3.53 71.67 -16.31
C GLY A 37 -4.63 70.67 -15.84
N ASN A 38 -4.28 69.55 -15.29
CA ASN A 38 -5.23 68.57 -14.75
C ASN A 38 -6.17 67.90 -15.77
N GLN A 39 -5.84 67.99 -17.07
CA GLN A 39 -6.63 67.40 -18.13
C GLN A 39 -6.45 65.84 -18.10
N ARG A 40 -7.55 65.12 -18.31
CA ARG A 40 -7.50 63.67 -18.45
C ARG A 40 -7.02 63.28 -19.86
N VAL A 41 -5.90 62.66 -19.93
CA VAL A 41 -5.34 62.13 -21.21
C VAL A 41 -5.53 60.59 -21.25
N PHE A 42 -6.15 60.14 -22.31
CA PHE A 42 -6.25 58.69 -22.56
C PHE A 42 -4.94 58.19 -23.15
N ASN A 43 -4.32 57.23 -22.46
CA ASN A 43 -3.10 56.58 -22.92
C ASN A 43 -3.45 55.16 -23.35
N ASN A 44 -3.10 54.81 -24.57
CA ASN A 44 -3.14 53.49 -25.11
C ASN A 44 -1.72 53.08 -25.51
N SER A 45 -1.15 52.12 -24.86
CA SER A 45 0.22 51.64 -25.12
C SER A 45 0.22 50.14 -25.39
N PRO A 46 -0.07 49.73 -26.62
CA PRO A 46 0.14 48.35 -27.02
C PRO A 46 1.63 48.06 -27.06
N SER A 47 2.03 46.94 -26.48
CA SER A 47 3.42 46.45 -26.53
C SER A 47 3.44 44.96 -26.84
N ALA A 48 4.32 44.55 -27.71
CA ALA A 48 4.64 43.15 -27.97
C ALA A 48 6.12 42.95 -27.69
N ASN A 49 6.43 41.92 -26.92
CA ASN A 49 7.81 41.58 -26.60
C ASN A 49 8.04 40.11 -26.93
N LEU A 50 9.09 39.86 -27.70
CA LEU A 50 9.61 38.51 -27.99
C LEU A 50 11.06 38.47 -27.51
N ALA A 51 11.37 37.55 -26.63
CA ALA A 51 12.73 37.37 -26.12
C ALA A 51 13.16 35.91 -26.20
N ILE A 52 14.42 35.72 -26.61
CA ILE A 52 15.10 34.43 -26.53
C ILE A 52 16.32 34.66 -25.64
N SER A 53 16.50 33.86 -24.65
CA SER A 53 17.65 33.89 -23.74
C SER A 53 18.32 32.53 -23.67
N ALA A 54 19.63 32.50 -23.62
CA ALA A 54 20.41 31.30 -23.34
C ALA A 54 21.31 31.58 -22.15
N GLU A 55 21.31 30.66 -21.19
CA GLU A 55 22.08 30.78 -19.96
C GLU A 55 22.95 29.54 -19.78
N LEU A 56 24.19 29.72 -19.44
CA LEU A 56 25.13 28.66 -19.09
C LEU A 56 25.93 29.07 -17.86
N THR A 57 25.82 28.29 -16.81
CA THR A 57 26.61 28.46 -15.58
C THR A 57 28.04 28.00 -15.83
N LEU A 58 29.00 28.92 -15.88
CA LEU A 58 30.41 28.62 -16.12
C LEU A 58 31.14 28.17 -14.84
N PHE A 59 30.75 28.71 -13.70
CA PHE A 59 31.35 28.37 -12.42
C PHE A 59 30.31 28.54 -11.29
N ASP A 60 30.16 27.48 -10.47
CA ASP A 60 29.18 27.41 -9.37
C ASP A 60 29.83 26.88 -8.06
N GLY A 61 31.18 26.93 -7.97
CA GLY A 61 31.89 26.37 -6.81
C GLY A 61 31.78 24.85 -6.67
N GLY A 62 31.28 24.14 -7.71
CA GLY A 62 31.14 22.70 -7.71
C GLY A 62 29.74 22.21 -7.26
N GLN A 63 28.79 23.11 -7.05
CA GLN A 63 27.44 22.79 -6.57
C GLN A 63 26.74 21.81 -7.52
N ASN A 64 26.74 22.03 -8.83
CA ASN A 64 26.07 21.15 -9.79
C ASN A 64 26.74 19.78 -9.88
N LYS A 65 28.06 19.68 -9.71
CA LYS A 65 28.77 18.41 -9.68
C LYS A 65 28.43 17.59 -8.44
N THR A 66 28.37 18.24 -7.28
CA THR A 66 27.97 17.59 -6.03
C THR A 66 26.49 17.19 -6.05
N ALA A 67 25.60 18.00 -6.62
CA ALA A 67 24.20 17.67 -6.82
C ALA A 67 24.03 16.43 -7.73
N LEU A 68 24.79 16.34 -8.81
CA LEU A 68 24.80 15.16 -9.68
C LEU A 68 25.31 13.91 -8.93
N ALA A 69 26.36 14.03 -8.13
CA ALA A 69 26.85 12.93 -7.31
C ALA A 69 25.79 12.48 -6.28
N ALA A 70 25.16 13.42 -5.59
CA ALA A 70 24.08 13.13 -4.67
C ALA A 70 22.88 12.44 -5.33
N ALA A 71 22.50 12.85 -6.55
CA ALA A 71 21.43 12.20 -7.31
C ALA A 71 21.78 10.74 -7.65
N LYS A 72 23.03 10.44 -7.99
CA LYS A 72 23.49 9.06 -8.22
C LYS A 72 23.42 8.20 -6.96
N GLU A 73 23.84 8.73 -5.82
CA GLU A 73 23.74 8.01 -4.53
C GLU A 73 22.26 7.80 -4.12
N ALA A 74 21.38 8.75 -4.43
CA ALA A 74 19.94 8.61 -4.21
C ALA A 74 19.32 7.45 -5.00
N VAL A 75 19.80 7.22 -6.25
CA VAL A 75 19.39 6.03 -7.03
C VAL A 75 19.83 4.75 -6.34
N LEU A 76 21.05 4.68 -5.81
CA LEU A 76 21.54 3.51 -5.08
C LEU A 76 20.72 3.26 -3.82
N ALA A 77 20.39 4.31 -3.08
CA ALA A 77 19.52 4.22 -1.90
C ALA A 77 18.11 3.71 -2.27
N THR A 78 17.55 4.20 -3.39
CA THR A 78 16.25 3.73 -3.89
C THR A 78 16.28 2.25 -4.30
N ARG A 79 17.38 1.76 -4.86
CA ARG A 79 17.56 0.34 -5.17
C ARG A 79 17.61 -0.52 -3.90
N GLN A 80 18.24 -0.04 -2.84
CA GLN A 80 18.21 -0.74 -1.54
C GLN A 80 16.80 -0.76 -0.92
N SER A 81 16.04 0.33 -1.06
CA SER A 81 14.63 0.37 -0.66
C SER A 81 13.80 -0.65 -1.44
N LEU A 82 14.05 -0.85 -2.73
CA LEU A 82 13.36 -1.87 -3.53
C LEU A 82 13.59 -3.28 -2.95
N ILE A 83 14.83 -3.62 -2.61
CA ILE A 83 15.16 -4.91 -1.98
C ILE A 83 14.38 -5.08 -0.67
N SER A 84 14.29 -4.03 0.14
CA SER A 84 13.50 -4.08 1.38
C SER A 84 12.01 -4.35 1.13
N VAL A 85 11.43 -3.72 0.09
CA VAL A 85 10.03 -3.97 -0.32
C VAL A 85 9.84 -5.39 -0.83
N GLU A 86 10.77 -5.91 -1.63
CA GLU A 86 10.75 -7.30 -2.11
C GLU A 86 10.77 -8.29 -0.95
N GLN A 87 11.63 -8.08 0.05
CA GLN A 87 11.67 -8.89 1.25
C GLN A 87 10.36 -8.83 2.06
N GLN A 88 9.76 -7.64 2.16
CA GLN A 88 8.48 -7.46 2.84
C GLN A 88 7.35 -8.22 2.14
N ILE A 89 7.30 -8.16 0.82
CA ILE A 89 6.30 -8.89 0.02
C ILE A 89 6.49 -10.40 0.17
N LEU A 90 7.74 -10.87 0.07
CA LEU A 90 8.05 -12.29 0.26
C LEU A 90 7.65 -12.78 1.66
N PHE A 91 7.97 -11.99 2.69
CA PHE A 91 7.57 -12.31 4.06
C PHE A 91 6.04 -12.39 4.19
N SER A 92 5.31 -11.43 3.61
CA SER A 92 3.84 -11.44 3.64
C SER A 92 3.24 -12.65 2.93
N ALA A 93 3.83 -13.08 1.83
CA ALA A 93 3.40 -14.27 1.10
C ALA A 93 3.62 -15.55 1.92
N VAL A 94 4.79 -15.70 2.54
CA VAL A 94 5.11 -16.85 3.42
C VAL A 94 4.21 -16.87 4.65
N ASP A 95 3.98 -15.72 5.29
CA ASP A 95 3.09 -15.60 6.46
C ASP A 95 1.64 -15.98 6.11
N ALA A 96 1.14 -15.52 4.96
CA ALA A 96 -0.20 -15.88 4.49
C ALA A 96 -0.32 -17.38 4.20
N TYR A 97 0.70 -18.00 3.58
CA TYR A 97 0.74 -19.45 3.35
C TYR A 97 0.74 -20.26 4.64
N MET A 98 1.59 -19.89 5.59
CA MET A 98 1.70 -20.58 6.88
C MET A 98 0.43 -20.44 7.73
N LYS A 99 -0.23 -19.27 7.67
CA LYS A 99 -1.53 -19.07 8.31
C LYS A 99 -2.60 -19.95 7.69
N LEU A 100 -2.67 -20.00 6.37
CA LEU A 100 -3.64 -20.85 5.68
C LEU A 100 -3.46 -22.33 6.05
N ARG A 101 -2.24 -22.82 6.06
CA ARG A 101 -1.91 -24.19 6.43
C ARG A 101 -2.28 -24.49 7.88
N ARG A 102 -1.96 -23.57 8.81
CA ARG A 102 -2.34 -23.71 10.23
C ARG A 102 -3.86 -23.78 10.43
N GLU A 103 -4.62 -22.92 9.74
CA GLU A 103 -6.08 -22.92 9.87
C GLU A 103 -6.69 -24.20 9.27
N LEU A 104 -6.14 -24.75 8.20
CA LEU A 104 -6.54 -26.05 7.65
C LEU A 104 -6.34 -27.18 8.67
N GLU A 105 -5.17 -27.26 9.28
CA GLU A 105 -4.87 -28.23 10.32
C GLU A 105 -5.79 -28.05 11.55
N THR A 106 -6.08 -26.81 11.91
CA THR A 106 -7.00 -26.48 13.01
C THR A 106 -8.41 -26.99 12.73
N VAL A 107 -8.91 -26.88 11.49
CA VAL A 107 -10.21 -27.45 11.11
C VAL A 107 -10.22 -28.97 11.31
N GLY A 108 -9.19 -29.67 10.81
CA GLY A 108 -9.08 -31.13 11.01
C GLY A 108 -9.06 -31.53 12.50
N LEU A 109 -8.32 -30.81 13.34
CA LEU A 109 -8.30 -31.05 14.79
C LEU A 109 -9.68 -30.81 15.42
N ARG A 110 -10.41 -29.77 15.00
CA ARG A 110 -11.76 -29.49 15.52
C ARG A 110 -12.79 -30.52 15.05
N GLU A 111 -12.67 -31.04 13.84
CA GLU A 111 -13.50 -32.13 13.33
C GLU A 111 -13.30 -33.41 14.16
N ASN A 112 -12.04 -33.81 14.38
CA ASN A 112 -11.74 -34.96 15.24
C ASN A 112 -12.24 -34.76 16.67
N ASN A 113 -12.04 -33.56 17.25
CA ASN A 113 -12.56 -33.26 18.58
C ASN A 113 -14.09 -33.35 18.66
N LEU A 114 -14.80 -32.88 17.62
CA LEU A 114 -16.26 -33.01 17.56
C LEU A 114 -16.70 -34.49 17.57
N LEU A 115 -16.03 -35.35 16.81
CA LEU A 115 -16.33 -36.82 16.80
C LEU A 115 -16.13 -37.44 18.18
N VAL A 116 -15.03 -37.11 18.88
CA VAL A 116 -14.79 -37.60 20.24
C VAL A 116 -15.88 -37.18 21.22
N ILE A 117 -16.27 -35.88 21.19
CA ILE A 117 -17.33 -35.37 22.07
C ILE A 117 -18.71 -35.97 21.72
N GLN A 118 -18.97 -36.32 20.46
CA GLN A 118 -20.18 -37.03 20.07
C GLN A 118 -20.25 -38.43 20.69
N GLU A 119 -19.13 -39.17 20.67
CA GLU A 119 -19.05 -40.48 21.30
C GLU A 119 -19.14 -40.41 22.85
N GLU A 120 -18.54 -39.35 23.45
CA GLU A 120 -18.73 -39.08 24.90
C GLU A 120 -20.20 -38.84 25.28
N LEU A 121 -20.93 -38.06 24.46
CA LEU A 121 -22.35 -37.85 24.68
C LEU A 121 -23.13 -39.15 24.58
N ARG A 122 -22.84 -39.95 23.54
CA ARG A 122 -23.49 -41.28 23.39
C ARG A 122 -23.25 -42.19 24.60
N ALA A 123 -22.00 -42.29 25.05
CA ALA A 123 -21.65 -43.07 26.24
C ALA A 123 -22.35 -42.53 27.52
N ALA A 124 -22.51 -41.21 27.63
CA ALA A 124 -23.26 -40.59 28.73
C ALA A 124 -24.76 -40.97 28.66
N GLN A 125 -25.36 -40.95 27.47
CA GLN A 125 -26.75 -41.36 27.28
C GLN A 125 -26.97 -42.85 27.66
N ASP A 126 -26.08 -43.74 27.20
CA ASP A 126 -26.13 -45.17 27.53
C ASP A 126 -26.02 -45.43 29.05
N ARG A 127 -25.15 -44.68 29.76
CA ARG A 127 -25.02 -44.78 31.22
C ARG A 127 -26.24 -44.19 31.96
N PHE A 128 -26.87 -43.17 31.43
CA PHE A 128 -28.09 -42.63 31.98
C PHE A 128 -29.25 -43.63 31.88
N ASP A 129 -29.38 -44.31 30.76
CA ASP A 129 -30.43 -45.31 30.51
C ASP A 129 -30.34 -46.48 31.46
N VAL A 130 -29.16 -46.84 31.96
CA VAL A 130 -28.96 -47.90 32.99
C VAL A 130 -28.96 -47.31 34.42
N GLY A 131 -29.13 -46.00 34.57
CA GLY A 131 -29.26 -45.35 35.87
C GLY A 131 -27.93 -45.05 36.60
N GLU A 132 -26.79 -45.09 35.92
CA GLU A 132 -25.47 -44.83 36.51
C GLU A 132 -25.17 -43.33 36.72
N ILE A 133 -25.75 -42.47 35.89
CA ILE A 133 -25.51 -41.02 35.95
C ILE A 133 -26.82 -40.24 35.96
N THR A 134 -26.72 -38.95 36.22
CA THR A 134 -27.90 -38.05 36.34
C THR A 134 -28.22 -37.38 34.99
N LYS A 135 -29.47 -36.88 34.86
CA LYS A 135 -29.88 -36.08 33.70
C LYS A 135 -29.04 -34.81 33.54
N THR A 136 -28.49 -34.29 34.63
CA THR A 136 -27.59 -33.14 34.62
C THR A 136 -26.28 -33.46 33.91
N ASP A 137 -25.77 -34.68 34.10
CA ASP A 137 -24.52 -35.13 33.45
C ASP A 137 -24.70 -35.20 31.92
N VAL A 138 -25.86 -35.72 31.47
CA VAL A 138 -26.21 -35.77 30.04
C VAL A 138 -26.34 -34.36 29.49
N ALA A 139 -27.03 -33.45 30.20
CA ALA A 139 -27.14 -32.06 29.75
C ALA A 139 -25.78 -31.35 29.68
N MET A 140 -24.84 -31.69 30.56
CA MET A 140 -23.46 -31.18 30.47
C MET A 140 -22.73 -31.70 29.24
N ALA A 141 -22.92 -32.98 28.88
CA ALA A 141 -22.33 -33.57 27.68
C ALA A 141 -22.92 -32.93 26.40
N GLU A 142 -24.24 -32.68 26.37
CA GLU A 142 -24.89 -31.96 25.27
C GLU A 142 -24.34 -30.52 25.12
N ALA A 143 -24.15 -29.81 26.23
CA ALA A 143 -23.56 -28.49 26.23
C ALA A 143 -22.12 -28.47 25.66
N ARG A 144 -21.32 -29.50 26.01
CA ARG A 144 -19.96 -29.68 25.44
C ARG A 144 -19.99 -29.95 23.94
N LEU A 145 -20.94 -30.76 23.47
CA LEU A 145 -21.13 -31.01 22.04
C LEU A 145 -21.47 -29.72 21.30
N ALA A 146 -22.43 -28.93 21.81
CA ALA A 146 -22.79 -27.65 21.22
C ALA A 146 -21.59 -26.66 21.17
N ALA A 147 -20.78 -26.61 22.24
CA ALA A 147 -19.56 -25.81 22.28
C ALA A 147 -18.52 -26.27 21.24
N SER A 148 -18.32 -27.59 21.11
CA SER A 148 -17.40 -28.17 20.11
C SER A 148 -17.87 -27.87 18.68
N ALA A 149 -19.16 -27.99 18.39
CA ALA A 149 -19.73 -27.64 17.09
C ALA A 149 -19.56 -26.15 16.77
N SER A 150 -19.74 -25.28 17.75
CA SER A 150 -19.49 -23.83 17.60
C SER A 150 -18.02 -23.55 17.32
N ALA A 151 -17.09 -24.23 18.01
CA ALA A 151 -15.65 -24.09 17.79
C ALA A 151 -15.23 -24.56 16.38
N LEU A 152 -15.83 -25.62 15.84
CA LEU A 152 -15.60 -26.06 14.47
C LEU A 152 -16.11 -25.03 13.46
N ALA A 153 -17.30 -24.47 13.67
CA ALA A 153 -17.84 -23.43 12.79
C ALA A 153 -16.93 -22.19 12.77
N ALA A 154 -16.40 -21.77 13.91
CA ALA A 154 -15.45 -20.68 14.01
C ALA A 154 -14.13 -20.98 13.28
N ALA A 155 -13.58 -22.22 13.42
CA ALA A 155 -12.38 -22.63 12.73
C ALA A 155 -12.55 -22.65 11.19
N ARG A 156 -13.71 -23.11 10.70
CA ARG A 156 -14.04 -23.06 9.27
C ARG A 156 -14.13 -21.62 8.76
N GLY A 157 -14.70 -20.71 9.56
CA GLY A 157 -14.72 -19.27 9.24
C GLY A 157 -13.32 -18.67 9.16
N ALA A 158 -12.43 -19.02 10.11
CA ALA A 158 -11.03 -18.59 10.11
C ALA A 158 -10.25 -19.12 8.89
N TYR A 159 -10.50 -20.37 8.51
CA TYR A 159 -9.91 -20.95 7.31
C TYR A 159 -10.31 -20.20 6.02
N ILE A 160 -11.59 -19.86 5.87
CA ILE A 160 -12.07 -19.05 4.71
C ILE A 160 -11.38 -17.69 4.69
N GLN A 161 -11.26 -17.03 5.84
CA GLN A 161 -10.54 -15.75 5.94
C GLN A 161 -9.06 -15.88 5.58
N ALA A 162 -8.43 -16.98 5.97
CA ALA A 162 -7.03 -17.25 5.61
C ALA A 162 -6.87 -17.52 4.10
N GLN A 163 -7.83 -18.18 3.45
CA GLN A 163 -7.84 -18.37 1.99
C GLN A 163 -7.92 -17.02 1.24
N GLU A 164 -8.81 -16.13 1.67
CA GLU A 164 -8.93 -14.81 1.08
C GLU A 164 -7.65 -13.97 1.29
N ALA A 165 -7.07 -14.02 2.49
CA ALA A 165 -5.80 -13.34 2.78
C ALA A 165 -4.65 -13.87 1.93
N TYR A 166 -4.59 -15.17 1.70
CA TYR A 166 -3.62 -15.80 0.81
C TYR A 166 -3.80 -15.33 -0.64
N GLN A 167 -5.03 -15.36 -1.15
CA GLN A 167 -5.33 -14.89 -2.50
C GLN A 167 -4.99 -13.41 -2.67
N GLN A 168 -5.22 -12.59 -1.66
CA GLN A 168 -4.86 -11.18 -1.68
C GLN A 168 -3.33 -10.97 -1.70
N ALA A 169 -2.58 -11.77 -0.98
CA ALA A 169 -1.12 -11.65 -0.89
C ALA A 169 -0.41 -12.16 -2.16
N ILE A 170 -0.92 -13.21 -2.80
CA ILE A 170 -0.26 -13.93 -3.92
C ILE A 170 -0.93 -13.61 -5.26
N GLY A 171 -2.21 -13.22 -5.26
CA GLY A 171 -2.97 -12.91 -6.47
C GLY A 171 -3.55 -14.13 -7.16
N ALA A 172 -3.42 -15.34 -6.57
CA ALA A 172 -3.97 -16.58 -7.09
C ALA A 172 -4.65 -17.37 -5.97
N PRO A 173 -5.73 -18.12 -6.25
CA PRO A 173 -6.35 -18.99 -5.25
C PRO A 173 -5.37 -20.07 -4.81
N ALA A 174 -5.49 -20.48 -3.56
CA ALA A 174 -4.72 -21.60 -3.03
C ALA A 174 -5.09 -22.87 -3.81
N GLY A 175 -4.11 -23.48 -4.48
CA GLY A 175 -4.25 -24.83 -5.03
C GLY A 175 -4.31 -25.89 -3.92
N GLU A 176 -4.17 -27.16 -4.29
CA GLU A 176 -3.97 -28.22 -3.29
C GLU A 176 -2.71 -27.89 -2.49
N LEU A 177 -2.89 -27.72 -1.16
CA LEU A 177 -1.78 -27.46 -0.25
C LEU A 177 -1.05 -28.80 -0.05
N GLU A 178 0.15 -28.91 -0.61
CA GLU A 178 1.01 -30.07 -0.35
C GLU A 178 1.41 -30.09 1.14
N GLU A 179 1.43 -31.32 1.72
CA GLU A 179 1.85 -31.58 3.10
C GLU A 179 3.31 -31.23 3.37
#